data_0aea665fe466001fa6611fc055003d92
#
_entry.id   0aea665fe466001fa6611fc055003d92
#
_cell.length_a   1.000
_cell.length_b   1.000
_cell.length_c   1.000
_cell.angle_alpha   90.00
_cell.angle_beta   90.00
_cell.angle_gamma   90.00
#
_symmetry.space_group_name_H-M   'P 1'
#
loop_
_entity.id
_entity.type
_entity.pdbx_description
1 polymer ?
#
loop_
_entity_poly.entity_id
_entity_poly.type
_entity_poly.pdbx_seq_one_letter_code
_entity_poly.pdbx_strand_id
1 'polypeptide(L)'
;HHECEIAQSEAIHKKSPVNYWMHANMLTLNGKKMAKSTGNNILPAELFSGKNTVLSKAFSPGVAKFFMYQAQYRSILDFSNDALVASEKGHNKLMDAYKSIGDISHSEHSSIDITTWRQSCYDAMNDDFNSPILIAQLFEAVKHINTLKEAKASITKEDLQVLQNTMHGF
;
A
#
# COMPACT_ATOMS: atom_id res chain seq x y z
N HIS A 1 3.98 12.32 24.02
CA HIS A 1 3.12 12.74 22.90
C HIS A 1 1.66 12.49 23.25
N HIS A 2 0.76 13.35 22.77
CA HIS A 2 -0.68 13.18 22.86
C HIS A 2 -1.27 13.18 24.29
N GLU A 3 -0.57 13.81 25.24
CA GLU A 3 -1.04 13.92 26.63
C GLU A 3 -2.36 14.69 26.73
N CYS A 4 -2.55 15.72 25.88
CA CYS A 4 -3.78 16.50 25.87
C CYS A 4 -4.98 15.67 25.36
N GLU A 5 -4.79 14.86 24.31
CA GLU A 5 -5.83 13.98 23.76
C GLU A 5 -6.20 12.88 24.77
N ILE A 6 -5.21 12.32 25.48
CA ILE A 6 -5.43 11.34 26.52
C ILE A 6 -6.26 12.00 27.66
N ALA A 7 -5.79 13.14 28.18
CA ALA A 7 -6.45 13.83 29.29
C ALA A 7 -7.90 14.22 28.97
N GLN A 8 -8.17 14.75 27.76
CA GLN A 8 -9.52 15.09 27.32
C GLN A 8 -10.43 13.86 27.24
N SER A 9 -9.93 12.78 26.67
CA SER A 9 -10.69 11.54 26.50
C SER A 9 -10.97 10.88 27.86
N GLU A 10 -9.98 10.82 28.75
CA GLU A 10 -10.14 10.25 30.08
C GLU A 10 -11.06 11.09 30.96
N ALA A 11 -11.05 12.40 30.82
CA ALA A 11 -11.98 13.28 31.54
C ALA A 11 -13.45 12.97 31.22
N ILE A 12 -13.74 12.61 29.97
CA ILE A 12 -15.10 12.28 29.49
C ILE A 12 -15.45 10.82 29.79
N HIS A 13 -14.59 9.88 29.42
CA HIS A 13 -14.93 8.47 29.42
C HIS A 13 -14.49 7.72 30.68
N LYS A 14 -13.73 8.36 31.57
CA LYS A 14 -13.20 7.79 32.83
C LYS A 14 -12.33 6.51 32.64
N LYS A 15 -11.76 6.35 31.45
CA LYS A 15 -10.89 5.22 31.09
C LYS A 15 -9.95 5.62 29.99
N SER A 16 -8.84 4.86 29.81
CA SER A 16 -7.92 5.04 28.68
C SER A 16 -8.66 4.99 27.34
N PRO A 17 -8.38 5.93 26.40
CA PRO A 17 -9.06 6.01 25.12
C PRO A 17 -8.71 4.85 24.19
N VAL A 18 -7.51 4.29 24.31
CA VAL A 18 -7.00 3.25 23.41
C VAL A 18 -6.11 2.27 24.15
N ASN A 19 -5.99 1.05 23.63
CA ASN A 19 -5.07 0.02 24.13
C ASN A 19 -3.68 0.13 23.49
N TYR A 20 -3.60 0.62 22.26
CA TYR A 20 -2.38 0.71 21.48
C TYR A 20 -2.26 2.06 20.79
N TRP A 21 -1.05 2.61 20.76
CA TRP A 21 -0.72 3.85 20.07
C TRP A 21 0.20 3.56 18.90
N MET A 22 -0.17 4.07 17.72
CA MET A 22 0.69 4.05 16.54
C MET A 22 1.01 5.48 16.12
N HIS A 23 2.30 5.79 15.96
CA HIS A 23 2.77 7.10 15.57
C HIS A 23 3.45 7.04 14.22
N ALA A 24 2.89 7.70 13.22
CA ALA A 24 3.56 7.90 11.93
C ALA A 24 4.62 9.01 12.03
N ASN A 25 5.61 8.96 11.16
CA ASN A 25 6.61 10.00 11.05
C ASN A 25 6.11 11.16 10.17
N MET A 26 6.97 12.15 9.95
CA MET A 26 6.64 13.37 9.21
C MET A 26 6.49 13.11 7.72
N LEU A 27 5.60 13.89 7.12
CA LEU A 27 5.48 14.04 5.68
C LEU A 27 6.25 15.29 5.24
N THR A 28 7.12 15.13 4.23
CA THR A 28 7.83 16.23 3.60
C THR A 28 7.32 16.44 2.17
N LEU A 29 7.60 17.59 1.58
CA LEU A 29 7.30 17.89 0.19
C LEU A 29 8.58 18.38 -0.48
N ASN A 30 9.11 17.61 -1.43
CA ASN A 30 10.39 17.88 -2.10
C ASN A 30 11.53 18.12 -1.07
N GLY A 31 11.65 17.23 -0.09
CA GLY A 31 12.65 17.25 0.97
C GLY A 31 12.44 18.34 2.04
N LYS A 32 11.38 19.14 1.96
CA LYS A 32 11.09 20.22 2.92
C LYS A 32 9.86 19.87 3.77
N LYS A 33 9.90 20.27 5.05
CA LYS A 33 8.75 20.10 5.94
C LYS A 33 7.52 20.78 5.35
N MET A 34 6.39 20.06 5.32
CA MET A 34 5.11 20.64 4.96
C MET A 34 4.65 21.63 6.04
N ALA A 35 4.37 22.87 5.64
CA ALA A 35 3.82 23.89 6.54
C ALA A 35 2.95 24.88 5.76
N LYS A 36 1.77 25.18 6.32
CA LYS A 36 0.86 26.19 5.73
C LYS A 36 1.50 27.58 5.66
N SER A 37 2.26 27.95 6.68
CA SER A 37 2.92 29.26 6.76
C SER A 37 3.95 29.51 5.67
N THR A 38 4.52 28.49 5.08
CA THR A 38 5.51 28.57 3.99
C THR A 38 4.89 28.33 2.61
N GLY A 39 3.61 28.04 2.52
CA GLY A 39 2.96 27.64 1.27
C GLY A 39 3.41 26.27 0.74
N ASN A 40 4.26 25.55 1.48
CA ASN A 40 4.77 24.24 1.10
C ASN A 40 3.84 23.14 1.63
N ASN A 41 2.67 23.02 1.02
CA ASN A 41 1.69 21.99 1.37
C ASN A 41 0.85 21.58 0.15
N ILE A 42 0.32 20.38 0.20
CA ILE A 42 -0.67 19.88 -0.77
C ILE A 42 -1.89 19.41 0.02
N LEU A 43 -3.06 19.91 -0.34
CA LEU A 43 -4.32 19.43 0.21
C LEU A 43 -4.79 18.19 -0.56
N PRO A 44 -5.52 17.26 0.08
CA PRO A 44 -6.10 16.10 -0.62
C PRO A 44 -6.95 16.49 -1.84
N ALA A 45 -7.75 17.57 -1.73
CA ALA A 45 -8.54 18.08 -2.84
C ALA A 45 -7.67 18.55 -4.03
N GLU A 46 -6.51 19.14 -3.77
CA GLU A 46 -5.56 19.55 -4.81
C GLU A 46 -4.89 18.35 -5.45
N LEU A 47 -4.49 17.35 -4.66
CA LEU A 47 -3.92 16.10 -5.12
C LEU A 47 -4.87 15.37 -6.09
N PHE A 48 -6.15 15.27 -5.71
CA PHE A 48 -7.15 14.54 -6.49
C PHE A 48 -7.69 15.33 -7.69
N SER A 49 -7.61 16.67 -7.66
CA SER A 49 -7.99 17.53 -8.80
C SER A 49 -6.82 17.89 -9.72
N GLY A 50 -5.59 17.70 -9.28
CA GLY A 50 -4.39 18.16 -9.99
C GLY A 50 -4.18 19.68 -9.95
N LYS A 51 -4.96 20.41 -9.15
CA LYS A 51 -4.92 21.89 -9.07
C LYS A 51 -3.87 22.37 -8.05
N ASN A 52 -2.62 22.00 -8.27
CA ASN A 52 -1.48 22.45 -7.47
C ASN A 52 -0.25 22.59 -8.36
N THR A 53 0.58 23.61 -8.13
CA THR A 53 1.74 23.93 -8.98
C THR A 53 2.85 22.87 -8.93
N VAL A 54 2.89 22.05 -7.89
CA VAL A 54 3.86 20.96 -7.73
C VAL A 54 3.47 19.72 -8.51
N LEU A 55 2.18 19.58 -8.84
CA LEU A 55 1.63 18.38 -9.48
C LEU A 55 1.53 18.55 -10.98
N SER A 56 1.96 17.55 -11.74
CA SER A 56 1.81 17.51 -13.20
C SER A 56 0.38 17.14 -13.65
N LYS A 57 -0.41 16.52 -12.77
CA LYS A 57 -1.76 16.03 -13.03
C LYS A 57 -2.50 15.66 -11.74
N ALA A 58 -3.77 15.31 -11.89
CA ALA A 58 -4.56 14.66 -10.84
C ALA A 58 -4.07 13.22 -10.58
N PHE A 59 -4.09 12.80 -9.32
CA PHE A 59 -3.81 11.43 -8.91
C PHE A 59 -5.02 10.83 -8.20
N SER A 60 -5.31 9.55 -8.46
CA SER A 60 -6.42 8.87 -7.79
C SER A 60 -6.13 8.62 -6.31
N PRO A 61 -7.16 8.49 -5.46
CA PRO A 61 -6.98 8.12 -4.05
C PRO A 61 -6.22 6.79 -3.88
N GLY A 62 -6.42 5.81 -4.79
CA GLY A 62 -5.69 4.55 -4.78
C GLY A 62 -4.19 4.73 -4.97
N VAL A 63 -3.78 5.56 -5.91
CA VAL A 63 -2.37 5.90 -6.14
C VAL A 63 -1.76 6.61 -4.92
N ALA A 64 -2.49 7.54 -4.32
CA ALA A 64 -2.03 8.24 -3.12
C ALA A 64 -1.82 7.28 -1.93
N LYS A 65 -2.78 6.36 -1.70
CA LYS A 65 -2.63 5.31 -0.67
C LYS A 65 -1.46 4.39 -0.97
N PHE A 66 -1.35 3.91 -2.20
CA PHE A 66 -0.25 3.04 -2.61
C PHE A 66 1.11 3.71 -2.41
N PHE A 67 1.23 5.00 -2.76
CA PHE A 67 2.42 5.80 -2.49
C PHE A 67 2.77 5.81 -0.99
N MET A 68 1.78 6.06 -0.12
CA MET A 68 2.00 6.11 1.33
C MET A 68 2.47 4.75 1.88
N TYR A 69 1.97 3.64 1.36
CA TYR A 69 2.36 2.30 1.80
C TYR A 69 3.74 1.84 1.28
N GLN A 70 4.36 2.58 0.35
CA GLN A 70 5.73 2.29 -0.11
C GLN A 70 6.79 2.65 0.93
N ALA A 71 6.45 3.39 1.97
CA ALA A 71 7.31 3.68 3.11
C ALA A 71 6.75 3.02 4.38
N GLN A 72 7.63 2.53 5.25
CA GLN A 72 7.24 2.08 6.58
C GLN A 72 6.73 3.28 7.37
N TYR A 73 5.61 3.15 8.10
CA TYR A 73 4.89 4.28 8.71
C TYR A 73 5.73 5.11 9.69
N ARG A 74 6.79 4.54 10.28
CA ARG A 74 7.74 5.26 11.14
C ARG A 74 8.81 6.03 10.37
N SER A 75 8.91 5.84 9.05
CA SER A 75 9.88 6.53 8.20
C SER A 75 9.33 7.88 7.73
N ILE A 76 10.24 8.82 7.43
CA ILE A 76 9.85 10.06 6.77
C ILE A 76 9.40 9.71 5.34
N LEU A 77 8.23 10.20 4.95
CA LEU A 77 7.71 10.05 3.60
C LEU A 77 7.86 11.39 2.86
N ASP A 78 8.66 11.39 1.78
CA ASP A 78 8.85 12.58 0.95
C ASP A 78 7.89 12.60 -0.23
N PHE A 79 6.97 13.54 -0.22
CA PHE A 79 5.99 13.75 -1.26
C PHE A 79 6.64 14.50 -2.43
N SER A 80 6.57 13.96 -3.63
CA SER A 80 7.00 14.64 -4.85
C SER A 80 6.16 14.18 -6.04
N ASN A 81 6.08 15.02 -7.07
CA ASN A 81 5.38 14.66 -8.30
C ASN A 81 5.94 13.38 -8.94
N ASP A 82 7.27 13.27 -8.99
CA ASP A 82 7.93 12.12 -9.64
C ASP A 82 7.69 10.81 -8.86
N ALA A 83 7.68 10.88 -7.53
CA ALA A 83 7.35 9.73 -6.69
C ALA A 83 5.90 9.28 -6.90
N LEU A 84 4.96 10.21 -7.03
CA LEU A 84 3.56 9.91 -7.33
C LEU A 84 3.38 9.29 -8.73
N VAL A 85 4.08 9.81 -9.74
CA VAL A 85 4.06 9.26 -11.11
C VAL A 85 4.64 7.84 -11.13
N ALA A 86 5.72 7.59 -10.39
CA ALA A 86 6.30 6.26 -10.25
C ALA A 86 5.34 5.30 -9.53
N SER A 87 4.70 5.77 -8.45
CA SER A 87 3.71 5.01 -7.69
C SER A 87 2.48 4.65 -8.51
N GLU A 88 2.01 5.55 -9.36
CA GLU A 88 0.90 5.28 -10.27
C GLU A 88 1.21 4.14 -11.24
N LYS A 89 2.42 4.10 -11.80
CA LYS A 89 2.85 3.00 -12.67
C LYS A 89 2.86 1.67 -11.92
N GLY A 90 3.38 1.67 -10.69
CA GLY A 90 3.39 0.49 -9.83
C GLY A 90 1.98 0.03 -9.45
N HIS A 91 1.13 0.95 -9.00
CA HIS A 91 -0.25 0.69 -8.67
C HIS A 91 -1.03 0.10 -9.86
N ASN A 92 -0.93 0.71 -11.04
CA ASN A 92 -1.62 0.23 -12.22
C ASN A 92 -1.14 -1.18 -12.61
N LYS A 93 0.16 -1.43 -12.58
CA LYS A 93 0.72 -2.77 -12.85
C LYS A 93 0.17 -3.83 -11.88
N LEU A 94 0.04 -3.50 -10.59
CA LEU A 94 -0.54 -4.39 -9.59
C LEU A 94 -2.03 -4.64 -9.87
N MET A 95 -2.79 -3.58 -10.15
CA MET A 95 -4.23 -3.68 -10.44
C MET A 95 -4.54 -4.43 -11.74
N ASP A 96 -3.73 -4.24 -12.77
CA ASP A 96 -3.89 -4.95 -14.05
C ASP A 96 -3.60 -6.45 -13.88
N ALA A 97 -2.56 -6.80 -13.12
CA ALA A 97 -2.28 -8.20 -12.80
C ALA A 97 -3.43 -8.82 -11.98
N TYR A 98 -3.92 -8.14 -10.95
CA TYR A 98 -5.05 -8.59 -10.15
C TYR A 98 -6.31 -8.86 -11.00
N LYS A 99 -6.67 -7.93 -11.89
CA LYS A 99 -7.81 -8.10 -12.80
C LYS A 99 -7.65 -9.30 -13.73
N SER A 100 -6.43 -9.61 -14.14
CA SER A 100 -6.16 -10.72 -15.06
C SER A 100 -6.14 -12.10 -14.40
N ILE A 101 -6.30 -12.20 -13.07
CA ILE A 101 -6.38 -13.50 -12.37
C ILE A 101 -7.57 -14.33 -12.90
N GLY A 102 -8.68 -13.68 -13.21
CA GLY A 102 -9.88 -14.35 -13.74
C GLY A 102 -9.68 -15.05 -15.09
N ASP A 103 -8.64 -14.69 -15.84
CA ASP A 103 -8.32 -15.27 -17.15
C ASP A 103 -7.35 -16.46 -17.05
N ILE A 104 -6.88 -16.83 -15.85
CA ILE A 104 -5.92 -17.90 -15.63
C ILE A 104 -6.64 -19.25 -15.61
N SER A 105 -6.23 -20.16 -16.48
CA SER A 105 -6.68 -21.56 -16.46
C SER A 105 -6.01 -22.32 -15.31
N HIS A 106 -6.78 -23.14 -14.60
CA HIS A 106 -6.25 -24.02 -13.56
C HIS A 106 -5.88 -25.40 -14.08
N SER A 107 -5.03 -26.11 -13.36
CA SER A 107 -4.53 -27.46 -13.62
C SER A 107 -4.68 -28.38 -12.41
N GLU A 108 -4.31 -29.64 -12.53
CA GLU A 108 -4.35 -30.60 -11.42
C GLU A 108 -3.26 -30.36 -10.37
N HIS A 109 -2.15 -29.72 -10.76
CA HIS A 109 -1.00 -29.48 -9.89
C HIS A 109 -0.52 -28.04 -9.99
N SER A 110 -0.07 -27.48 -8.85
CA SER A 110 0.63 -26.20 -8.79
C SER A 110 2.13 -26.41 -8.91
N SER A 111 2.78 -25.59 -9.76
CA SER A 111 4.24 -25.51 -9.84
C SER A 111 4.76 -24.29 -9.03
N ILE A 112 3.87 -23.52 -8.42
CA ILE A 112 4.17 -22.33 -7.63
C ILE A 112 3.73 -22.61 -6.18
N ASP A 113 4.59 -22.27 -5.22
CA ASP A 113 4.28 -22.38 -3.79
C ASP A 113 3.51 -21.14 -3.30
N ILE A 114 2.21 -21.16 -3.48
CA ILE A 114 1.29 -20.10 -3.05
C ILE A 114 1.17 -20.02 -1.53
N THR A 115 1.32 -21.15 -0.83
CA THR A 115 1.22 -21.20 0.62
C THR A 115 2.36 -20.41 1.29
N THR A 116 3.61 -20.65 0.86
CA THR A 116 4.77 -19.91 1.36
C THR A 116 4.70 -18.44 0.97
N TRP A 117 4.28 -18.11 -0.25
CA TRP A 117 4.09 -16.72 -0.66
C TRP A 117 3.05 -16.00 0.21
N ARG A 118 1.89 -16.62 0.46
CA ARG A 118 0.87 -16.07 1.35
C ARG A 118 1.41 -15.82 2.76
N GLN A 119 2.15 -16.79 3.31
CA GLN A 119 2.75 -16.65 4.64
C GLN A 119 3.71 -15.44 4.68
N SER A 120 4.54 -15.25 3.64
CA SER A 120 5.43 -14.10 3.54
C SER A 120 4.69 -12.75 3.54
N CYS A 121 3.47 -12.68 2.99
CA CYS A 121 2.63 -11.48 3.09
C CYS A 121 2.21 -11.19 4.54
N TYR A 122 1.77 -12.23 5.27
CA TYR A 122 1.41 -12.08 6.68
C TYR A 122 2.62 -11.78 7.57
N ASP A 123 3.77 -12.38 7.30
CA ASP A 123 5.01 -12.11 8.04
C ASP A 123 5.44 -10.66 7.89
N ALA A 124 5.30 -10.07 6.69
CA ALA A 124 5.55 -8.66 6.47
C ALA A 124 4.63 -7.77 7.31
N MET A 125 3.34 -8.11 7.43
CA MET A 125 2.40 -7.35 8.25
C MET A 125 2.62 -7.57 9.75
N ASN A 126 3.05 -8.75 10.15
CA ASN A 126 3.40 -9.07 11.54
C ASN A 126 4.73 -8.42 11.98
N ASP A 127 5.57 -8.03 11.04
CA ASP A 127 6.79 -7.24 11.26
C ASP A 127 6.47 -5.74 11.31
N ASP A 128 5.79 -5.32 12.37
CA ASP A 128 5.43 -3.90 12.63
C ASP A 128 4.75 -3.21 11.42
N PHE A 129 3.81 -3.89 10.77
CA PHE A 129 3.10 -3.41 9.59
C PHE A 129 4.05 -2.94 8.47
N ASN A 130 5.01 -3.80 8.11
CA ASN A 130 6.04 -3.51 7.10
C ASN A 130 5.45 -3.52 5.68
N SER A 131 4.68 -2.47 5.37
CA SER A 131 4.00 -2.33 4.09
C SER A 131 4.93 -2.32 2.88
N PRO A 132 6.17 -1.78 2.92
CA PRO A 132 7.12 -1.93 1.81
C PRO A 132 7.45 -3.38 1.47
N ILE A 133 7.66 -4.22 2.48
CA ILE A 133 7.92 -5.65 2.26
C ILE A 133 6.66 -6.35 1.74
N LEU A 134 5.47 -6.02 2.28
CA LEU A 134 4.22 -6.54 1.75
C LEU A 134 4.05 -6.19 0.26
N ILE A 135 4.28 -4.93 -0.13
CA ILE A 135 4.21 -4.50 -1.54
C ILE A 135 5.20 -5.31 -2.41
N ALA A 136 6.41 -5.58 -1.91
CA ALA A 136 7.35 -6.44 -2.62
C ALA A 136 6.77 -7.85 -2.84
N GLN A 137 6.13 -8.45 -1.83
CA GLN A 137 5.44 -9.75 -1.97
C GLN A 137 4.27 -9.69 -2.96
N LEU A 138 3.50 -8.60 -2.99
CA LEU A 138 2.44 -8.42 -3.98
C LEU A 138 3.01 -8.32 -5.41
N PHE A 139 4.20 -7.74 -5.61
CA PHE A 139 4.89 -7.77 -6.91
C PHE A 139 5.47 -9.15 -7.27
N GLU A 140 5.82 -10.00 -6.31
CA GLU A 140 6.09 -11.42 -6.59
C GLU A 140 4.83 -12.13 -7.12
N ALA A 141 3.65 -11.86 -6.54
CA ALA A 141 2.39 -12.36 -7.10
C ALA A 141 2.15 -11.88 -8.55
N VAL A 142 2.50 -10.64 -8.88
CA VAL A 142 2.43 -10.15 -10.28
C VAL A 142 3.31 -11.00 -11.21
N LYS A 143 4.51 -11.41 -10.77
CA LYS A 143 5.38 -12.30 -11.56
C LYS A 143 4.73 -13.69 -11.72
N HIS A 144 4.19 -14.26 -10.65
CA HIS A 144 3.47 -15.54 -10.71
C HIS A 144 2.29 -15.47 -11.69
N ILE A 145 1.46 -14.42 -11.61
CA ILE A 145 0.33 -14.21 -12.52
C ILE A 145 0.81 -14.16 -13.97
N ASN A 146 1.89 -13.42 -14.27
CA ASN A 146 2.42 -13.32 -15.62
C ASN A 146 2.94 -14.68 -16.14
N THR A 147 3.67 -15.45 -15.33
CA THR A 147 4.15 -16.78 -15.72
C THR A 147 3.03 -17.78 -15.94
N LEU A 148 1.93 -17.68 -15.14
CA LEU A 148 0.73 -18.49 -15.33
C LEU A 148 0.00 -18.14 -16.64
N LYS A 149 -0.15 -16.86 -16.95
CA LYS A 149 -0.74 -16.39 -18.22
C LYS A 149 0.07 -16.81 -19.45
N GLU A 150 1.38 -16.88 -19.32
CA GLU A 150 2.29 -17.35 -20.39
C GLU A 150 2.35 -18.91 -20.49
N ALA A 151 1.56 -19.61 -19.67
CA ALA A 151 1.59 -21.08 -19.56
C ALA A 151 2.98 -21.66 -19.23
N LYS A 152 3.84 -20.87 -18.60
CA LYS A 152 5.17 -21.29 -18.12
C LYS A 152 5.13 -21.89 -16.70
N ALA A 153 4.00 -21.76 -16.03
CA ALA A 153 3.72 -22.31 -14.71
C ALA A 153 2.29 -22.83 -14.67
N SER A 154 1.98 -23.67 -13.68
CA SER A 154 0.67 -24.23 -13.43
C SER A 154 0.18 -23.93 -12.03
N ILE A 155 -1.13 -23.88 -11.83
CA ILE A 155 -1.76 -23.61 -10.55
C ILE A 155 -3.06 -24.40 -10.42
N THR A 156 -3.35 -24.95 -9.23
CA THR A 156 -4.63 -25.57 -8.94
C THR A 156 -5.72 -24.51 -8.75
N LYS A 157 -6.96 -24.93 -8.81
CA LYS A 157 -8.11 -24.04 -8.54
C LYS A 157 -8.07 -23.48 -7.13
N GLU A 158 -7.71 -24.32 -6.16
CA GLU A 158 -7.61 -23.96 -4.75
C GLU A 158 -6.52 -22.90 -4.52
N ASP A 159 -5.31 -23.10 -5.08
CA ASP A 159 -4.21 -22.14 -4.96
C ASP A 159 -4.49 -20.84 -5.69
N LEU A 160 -5.17 -20.88 -6.85
CA LEU A 160 -5.62 -19.69 -7.56
C LEU A 160 -6.60 -18.86 -6.71
N GLN A 161 -7.50 -19.52 -6.00
CA GLN A 161 -8.42 -18.85 -5.07
C GLN A 161 -7.68 -18.25 -3.87
N VAL A 162 -6.65 -18.94 -3.34
CA VAL A 162 -5.79 -18.40 -2.26
C VAL A 162 -5.04 -17.18 -2.75
N LEU A 163 -4.46 -17.22 -3.96
CA LEU A 163 -3.77 -16.09 -4.57
C LEU A 163 -4.70 -14.88 -4.69
N GLN A 164 -5.89 -15.08 -5.27
CA GLN A 164 -6.87 -14.01 -5.47
C GLN A 164 -7.34 -13.41 -4.15
N ASN A 165 -7.71 -14.25 -3.18
CA ASN A 165 -8.21 -13.81 -1.88
C ASN A 165 -7.13 -13.06 -1.09
N THR A 166 -5.88 -13.51 -1.15
CA THR A 166 -4.77 -12.85 -0.48
C THR A 166 -4.48 -11.47 -1.07
N MET A 167 -4.43 -11.36 -2.40
CA MET A 167 -4.28 -10.07 -3.07
C MET A 167 -5.46 -9.11 -2.86
N HIS A 168 -6.66 -9.64 -2.66
CA HIS A 168 -7.85 -8.85 -2.37
C HIS A 168 -7.86 -8.34 -0.92
N GLY A 169 -7.32 -9.13 0.01
CA GLY A 169 -7.32 -8.83 1.44
C GLY A 169 -6.28 -7.78 1.85
N PHE A 170 -5.21 -7.64 1.08
CA PHE A 170 -4.16 -6.63 1.27
C PHE A 170 -4.29 -5.46 0.29
#